data_25cd97ba8097dc911e651932fd82fe5b
#
_entry.id   25cd97ba8097dc911e651932fd82fe5b
#
_cell.length_a   1.000
_cell.length_b   1.000
_cell.length_c   1.000
_cell.angle_alpha   90.00
_cell.angle_beta   90.00
_cell.angle_gamma   90.00
#
_symmetry.space_group_name_H-M   'P 1'
#
loop_
_entity.id
_entity.type
_entity.pdbx_description
1 polymer ?
#
loop_
_entity_poly.entity_id
_entity_poly.type
_entity_poly.pdbx_seq_one_letter_code
_entity_poly.pdbx_strand_id
1 'polypeptide(L)'
;LTQAIPMLRPVKKEGKINKWAAMALLSRVYLYMGKNEEALATAAEAIKGAEKTGYRLWTNDEYAKIWATPFNSELLFEIVNLTSDSPGKSSIGYLSNRYNLIATNKFWKKHLKNMPNDVRRQMVSTESGKKPFCMKYPAQGDKSYEDANIPVLRLSELYLNAAEAAVKVNQKDKARKYLAPIYARTGESLGEVA
;
A
#
# COMPACT_ATOMS: atom_id res chain seq x y z
N LEU A 1 -10.23 -0.76 18.63
CA LEU A 1 -10.62 -0.99 17.24
C LEU A 1 -11.89 -1.83 17.15
N THR A 2 -11.99 -2.96 17.83
CA THR A 2 -13.15 -3.86 17.78
C THR A 2 -14.46 -3.18 18.14
N GLN A 3 -14.49 -2.28 19.11
CA GLN A 3 -15.68 -1.49 19.47
C GLN A 3 -15.98 -0.38 18.46
N ALA A 4 -14.98 0.19 17.81
CA ALA A 4 -15.19 1.28 16.86
C ALA A 4 -15.65 0.80 15.48
N ILE A 5 -15.22 -0.38 15.03
CA ILE A 5 -15.52 -0.90 13.68
C ILE A 5 -17.03 -0.96 13.39
N PRO A 6 -17.90 -1.44 14.30
CA PRO A 6 -19.34 -1.46 14.06
C PRO A 6 -19.98 -0.06 13.91
N MET A 7 -19.34 0.97 14.45
CA MET A 7 -19.82 2.37 14.38
C MET A 7 -19.41 3.07 13.08
N LEU A 8 -18.45 2.50 12.34
CA LEU A 8 -17.93 3.09 11.12
C LEU A 8 -18.72 2.67 9.89
N ARG A 9 -18.96 3.62 9.00
CA ARG A 9 -19.68 3.34 7.74
C ARG A 9 -18.80 2.53 6.78
N PRO A 10 -19.39 1.54 6.07
CA PRO A 10 -18.68 0.71 5.09
C PRO A 10 -18.66 1.38 3.70
N VAL A 11 -18.39 2.68 3.65
CA VAL A 11 -18.38 3.46 2.41
C VAL A 11 -17.06 4.23 2.29
N LYS A 12 -16.60 4.39 1.05
CA LYS A 12 -15.44 5.22 0.76
C LYS A 12 -15.76 6.67 1.06
N LYS A 13 -14.94 7.32 1.86
CA LYS A 13 -15.03 8.75 2.15
C LYS A 13 -13.64 9.36 2.25
N GLU A 14 -13.41 10.36 1.43
CA GLU A 14 -12.14 11.05 1.31
C GLU A 14 -11.70 11.67 2.65
N GLY A 15 -10.42 11.46 3.01
CA GLY A 15 -9.83 11.99 4.23
C GLY A 15 -10.45 11.49 5.56
N LYS A 16 -11.35 10.52 5.52
CA LYS A 16 -11.97 9.96 6.72
C LYS A 16 -11.76 8.45 6.80
N ILE A 17 -11.53 7.99 8.03
CA ILE A 17 -11.46 6.55 8.29
C ILE A 17 -12.84 5.92 8.10
N ASN A 18 -12.89 4.78 7.45
CA ASN A 18 -14.09 3.98 7.27
C ASN A 18 -13.93 2.58 7.87
N LYS A 19 -14.99 1.76 7.82
CA LYS A 19 -14.98 0.40 8.36
C LYS A 19 -13.77 -0.41 7.82
N TRP A 20 -13.51 -0.36 6.52
CA TRP A 20 -12.46 -1.18 5.89
C TRP A 20 -11.05 -0.76 6.28
N ALA A 21 -10.81 0.54 6.40
CA ALA A 21 -9.56 1.08 6.91
C ALA A 21 -9.30 0.66 8.37
N ALA A 22 -10.32 0.72 9.22
CA ALA A 22 -10.21 0.29 10.61
C ALA A 22 -9.96 -1.23 10.72
N MET A 23 -10.60 -2.04 9.87
CA MET A 23 -10.35 -3.49 9.81
C MET A 23 -8.97 -3.82 9.27
N ALA A 24 -8.45 -3.05 8.30
CA ALA A 24 -7.07 -3.19 7.82
C ALA A 24 -6.07 -2.98 8.96
N LEU A 25 -6.26 -1.92 9.75
CA LEU A 25 -5.43 -1.69 10.93
C LEU A 25 -5.59 -2.80 11.97
N LEU A 26 -6.81 -3.30 12.21
CA LEU A 26 -7.05 -4.39 13.16
C LEU A 26 -6.37 -5.70 12.70
N SER A 27 -6.39 -6.02 11.42
CA SER A 27 -5.70 -7.20 10.88
C SER A 27 -4.18 -7.13 11.12
N ARG A 28 -3.59 -5.94 10.94
CA ARG A 28 -2.17 -5.67 11.26
C ARG A 28 -1.91 -5.89 12.75
N VAL A 29 -2.77 -5.35 13.62
CA VAL A 29 -2.64 -5.54 15.09
C VAL A 29 -2.69 -7.03 15.46
N TYR A 30 -3.64 -7.79 14.91
CA TYR A 30 -3.73 -9.22 15.18
C TYR A 30 -2.49 -10.00 14.71
N LEU A 31 -1.90 -9.66 13.56
CA LEU A 31 -0.63 -10.25 13.12
C LEU A 31 0.50 -10.01 14.13
N TYR A 32 0.66 -8.76 14.60
CA TYR A 32 1.66 -8.41 15.61
C TYR A 32 1.43 -9.10 16.96
N MET A 33 0.16 -9.41 17.29
CA MET A 33 -0.20 -10.15 18.49
C MET A 33 -0.06 -11.69 18.33
N GLY A 34 0.30 -12.18 17.13
CA GLY A 34 0.33 -13.61 16.83
C GLY A 34 -1.04 -14.27 16.70
N LYS A 35 -2.12 -13.47 16.68
CA LYS A 35 -3.51 -13.92 16.48
C LYS A 35 -3.79 -14.12 15.00
N ASN A 36 -3.20 -15.16 14.42
CA ASN A 36 -3.16 -15.30 12.96
C ASN A 36 -4.52 -15.70 12.36
N GLU A 37 -5.34 -16.47 13.08
CA GLU A 37 -6.69 -16.83 12.62
C GLU A 37 -7.59 -15.59 12.56
N GLU A 38 -7.58 -14.76 13.60
CA GLU A 38 -8.33 -13.50 13.66
C GLU A 38 -7.79 -12.49 12.62
N ALA A 39 -6.48 -12.46 12.40
CA ALA A 39 -5.88 -11.62 11.37
C ALA A 39 -6.37 -12.01 9.98
N LEU A 40 -6.37 -13.31 9.66
CA LEU A 40 -6.85 -13.83 8.38
C LEU A 40 -8.35 -13.55 8.19
N ALA A 41 -9.18 -13.85 9.19
CA ALA A 41 -10.62 -13.63 9.13
C ALA A 41 -10.95 -12.15 8.91
N THR A 42 -10.31 -11.26 9.71
CA THR A 42 -10.51 -9.81 9.62
C THR A 42 -10.06 -9.26 8.26
N ALA A 43 -8.91 -9.68 7.76
CA ALA A 43 -8.39 -9.23 6.47
C ALA A 43 -9.28 -9.72 5.32
N ALA A 44 -9.72 -10.99 5.34
CA ALA A 44 -10.57 -11.56 4.30
C ALA A 44 -11.95 -10.86 4.24
N GLU A 45 -12.57 -10.58 5.40
CA GLU A 45 -13.83 -9.82 5.47
C GLU A 45 -13.64 -8.40 4.91
N ALA A 46 -12.57 -7.73 5.33
CA ALA A 46 -12.29 -6.38 4.90
C ALA A 46 -12.01 -6.27 3.40
N ILE A 47 -11.26 -7.21 2.80
CA ILE A 47 -11.02 -7.27 1.35
C ILE A 47 -12.37 -7.39 0.63
N LYS A 48 -13.15 -8.42 0.98
CA LYS A 48 -14.46 -8.67 0.34
C LYS A 48 -15.40 -7.47 0.46
N GLY A 49 -15.41 -6.81 1.61
CA GLY A 49 -16.27 -5.64 1.85
C GLY A 49 -15.79 -4.39 1.12
N ALA A 50 -14.48 -4.14 1.13
CA ALA A 50 -13.87 -3.01 0.43
C ALA A 50 -14.11 -3.10 -1.09
N GLU A 51 -13.91 -4.27 -1.68
CA GLU A 51 -14.13 -4.47 -3.12
C GLU A 51 -15.60 -4.21 -3.52
N LYS A 52 -16.56 -4.63 -2.70
CA LYS A 52 -18.00 -4.34 -2.93
C LYS A 52 -18.34 -2.85 -2.86
N THR A 53 -17.49 -2.04 -2.25
CA THR A 53 -17.68 -0.60 -2.09
C THR A 53 -16.76 0.23 -3.01
N GLY A 54 -16.22 -0.40 -4.07
CA GLY A 54 -15.47 0.27 -5.12
C GLY A 54 -13.96 0.39 -4.88
N TYR A 55 -13.42 -0.25 -3.84
CA TYR A 55 -11.98 -0.41 -3.71
C TYR A 55 -11.49 -1.54 -4.61
N ARG A 56 -10.32 -1.36 -5.21
CA ARG A 56 -9.66 -2.39 -6.00
C ARG A 56 -8.14 -2.19 -5.98
N LEU A 57 -7.43 -3.25 -6.22
CA LEU A 57 -6.01 -3.14 -6.54
C LEU A 57 -5.86 -2.47 -7.92
N TRP A 58 -4.91 -1.56 -8.02
CA TRP A 58 -4.53 -0.99 -9.30
C TRP A 58 -3.66 -1.96 -10.09
N THR A 59 -3.86 -1.95 -11.40
CA THR A 59 -3.11 -2.79 -12.34
C THR A 59 -1.64 -2.36 -12.43
N ASN A 60 -0.83 -3.16 -13.09
CA ASN A 60 0.59 -2.83 -13.30
C ASN A 60 0.77 -1.51 -14.07
N ASP A 61 -0.10 -1.25 -15.06
CA ASP A 61 -0.06 -0.01 -15.86
C ASP A 61 -0.48 1.22 -15.06
N GLU A 62 -1.28 1.04 -14.03
CA GLU A 62 -1.73 2.11 -13.15
C GLU A 62 -0.77 2.34 -11.97
N TYR A 63 0.12 1.38 -11.67
CA TYR A 63 0.87 1.33 -10.41
C TYR A 63 1.64 2.61 -10.09
N ALA A 64 2.29 3.21 -11.06
CA ALA A 64 3.06 4.45 -10.85
C ALA A 64 2.17 5.62 -10.42
N LYS A 65 0.92 5.63 -10.88
CA LYS A 65 -0.05 6.70 -10.61
C LYS A 65 -0.66 6.62 -9.21
N ILE A 66 -0.54 5.48 -8.49
CA ILE A 66 -1.07 5.32 -7.11
C ILE A 66 -0.62 6.48 -6.22
N TRP A 67 0.62 6.88 -6.35
CA TRP A 67 1.24 7.90 -5.49
C TRP A 67 0.92 9.33 -5.89
N ALA A 68 0.57 9.54 -7.17
CA ALA A 68 0.20 10.84 -7.72
C ALA A 68 -1.32 11.12 -7.69
N THR A 69 -2.14 10.09 -7.43
CA THR A 69 -3.61 10.21 -7.47
C THR A 69 -4.17 10.08 -6.06
N PRO A 70 -4.56 11.19 -5.42
CA PRO A 70 -5.21 11.14 -4.12
C PRO A 70 -6.55 10.39 -4.19
N PHE A 71 -6.96 9.82 -3.09
CA PHE A 71 -8.24 9.11 -2.94
C PHE A 71 -8.52 8.03 -3.98
N ASN A 72 -7.47 7.43 -4.58
CA ASN A 72 -7.68 6.36 -5.56
C ASN A 72 -8.28 5.09 -4.92
N SER A 73 -8.69 4.14 -5.76
CA SER A 73 -9.40 2.94 -5.30
C SER A 73 -8.55 1.93 -4.53
N GLU A 74 -7.22 2.07 -4.52
CA GLU A 74 -6.35 1.22 -3.69
C GLU A 74 -6.11 1.80 -2.29
N LEU A 75 -6.37 3.11 -2.08
CA LEU A 75 -6.14 3.78 -0.81
C LEU A 75 -7.34 3.62 0.12
N LEU A 76 -7.17 2.86 1.20
CA LEU A 76 -8.18 2.70 2.26
C LEU A 76 -8.23 3.91 3.17
N PHE A 77 -7.08 4.51 3.44
CA PHE A 77 -6.95 5.74 4.22
C PHE A 77 -5.68 6.49 3.88
N GLU A 78 -5.80 7.80 3.77
CA GLU A 78 -4.68 8.72 3.63
C GLU A 78 -4.90 9.97 4.50
N ILE A 79 -3.81 10.55 4.98
CA ILE A 79 -3.81 11.83 5.66
C ILE A 79 -3.88 12.90 4.59
N VAL A 80 -4.85 13.78 4.70
CA VAL A 80 -5.05 14.89 3.76
C VAL A 80 -4.24 16.09 4.25
N ASN A 81 -3.35 16.57 3.39
CA ASN A 81 -2.70 17.86 3.55
C ASN A 81 -3.43 18.90 2.70
N LEU A 82 -3.60 20.08 3.25
CA LEU A 82 -4.21 21.21 2.54
C LEU A 82 -3.14 22.28 2.28
N THR A 83 -3.23 22.95 1.13
CA THR A 83 -2.34 24.07 0.83
C THR A 83 -2.50 25.22 1.85
N SER A 84 -3.72 25.39 2.41
CA SER A 84 -4.00 26.35 3.48
C SER A 84 -3.46 25.94 4.85
N ASP A 85 -3.12 24.67 5.03
CA ASP A 85 -2.56 24.09 6.27
C ASP A 85 -1.41 23.13 5.88
N SER A 86 -0.44 23.69 5.18
CA SER A 86 0.68 22.96 4.60
C SER A 86 1.71 22.58 5.66
N PRO A 87 2.14 21.32 5.73
CA PRO A 87 3.28 20.93 6.54
C PRO A 87 4.61 21.49 5.99
N GLY A 88 4.61 21.98 4.75
CA GLY A 88 5.76 22.62 4.12
C GLY A 88 7.00 21.73 4.14
N LYS A 89 8.12 22.27 4.60
CA LYS A 89 9.41 21.58 4.68
C LYS A 89 9.43 20.38 5.65
N SER A 90 8.43 20.24 6.50
CA SER A 90 8.27 19.09 7.41
C SER A 90 7.51 17.93 6.76
N SER A 91 6.98 18.13 5.55
CA SER A 91 6.25 17.07 4.84
C SER A 91 7.16 15.93 4.41
N ILE A 92 6.61 14.71 4.36
CA ILE A 92 7.33 13.55 3.83
C ILE A 92 7.68 13.75 2.34
N GLY A 93 6.83 14.46 1.59
CA GLY A 93 7.08 14.80 0.19
C GLY A 93 8.30 15.70 0.03
N TYR A 94 8.39 16.77 0.84
CA TYR A 94 9.57 17.63 0.83
C TYR A 94 10.84 16.88 1.20
N LEU A 95 10.80 16.13 2.30
CA LEU A 95 11.97 15.36 2.77
C LEU A 95 12.42 14.33 1.74
N SER A 96 11.46 13.64 1.09
CA SER A 96 11.75 12.67 0.04
C SER A 96 12.40 13.30 -1.19
N ASN A 97 11.86 14.40 -1.66
CA ASN A 97 12.32 15.05 -2.89
C ASN A 97 13.58 15.90 -2.66
N ARG A 98 13.67 16.59 -1.51
CA ARG A 98 14.81 17.46 -1.22
C ARG A 98 16.05 16.70 -0.78
N TYR A 99 15.88 15.67 0.04
CA TYR A 99 16.99 14.88 0.57
C TYR A 99 17.17 13.54 -0.14
N ASN A 100 16.37 13.28 -1.19
CA ASN A 100 16.47 12.08 -2.01
C ASN A 100 16.53 10.80 -1.15
N LEU A 101 15.40 10.36 -0.58
CA LEU A 101 15.35 9.10 0.15
C LEU A 101 15.91 7.98 -0.71
N ILE A 102 17.14 7.58 -0.42
CA ILE A 102 17.93 6.69 -1.25
C ILE A 102 17.56 5.24 -0.95
N ALA A 103 17.24 4.47 -1.98
CA ALA A 103 17.18 3.03 -1.88
C ALA A 103 18.59 2.48 -1.58
N THR A 104 18.71 1.60 -0.59
CA THR A 104 20.01 0.99 -0.31
C THR A 104 20.53 0.22 -1.54
N ASN A 105 21.82 0.25 -1.77
CA ASN A 105 22.43 -0.51 -2.88
C ASN A 105 22.07 -1.99 -2.83
N LYS A 106 21.98 -2.57 -1.62
CA LYS A 106 21.58 -3.97 -1.42
C LYS A 106 20.15 -4.20 -1.91
N PHE A 107 19.21 -3.36 -1.51
CA PHE A 107 17.80 -3.45 -1.93
C PHE A 107 17.66 -3.27 -3.44
N TRP A 108 18.26 -2.20 -3.99
CA TRP A 108 18.20 -1.91 -5.42
C TRP A 108 18.79 -3.05 -6.26
N LYS A 109 20.02 -3.46 -5.98
CA LYS A 109 20.70 -4.50 -6.76
C LYS A 109 20.04 -5.87 -6.63
N LYS A 110 19.61 -6.24 -5.41
CA LYS A 110 19.07 -7.57 -5.14
C LYS A 110 17.61 -7.72 -5.59
N HIS A 111 16.79 -6.68 -5.42
CA HIS A 111 15.33 -6.83 -5.53
C HIS A 111 14.70 -6.10 -6.71
N LEU A 112 15.36 -5.10 -7.30
CA LEU A 112 14.75 -4.34 -8.38
C LEU A 112 15.58 -4.26 -9.65
N LYS A 113 16.91 -4.10 -9.56
CA LYS A 113 17.76 -3.89 -10.75
C LYS A 113 17.62 -5.01 -11.77
N ASN A 114 17.60 -6.25 -11.33
CA ASN A 114 17.56 -7.46 -12.15
C ASN A 114 16.14 -7.98 -12.42
N MET A 115 15.10 -7.20 -12.05
CA MET A 115 13.70 -7.52 -12.29
C MET A 115 13.08 -6.47 -13.25
N PRO A 116 13.35 -6.55 -14.56
CA PRO A 116 12.98 -5.50 -15.51
C PRO A 116 11.47 -5.27 -15.60
N ASN A 117 10.68 -6.30 -15.38
CA ASN A 117 9.22 -6.25 -15.46
C ASN A 117 8.54 -5.86 -14.15
N ASP A 118 9.29 -5.70 -13.06
CA ASP A 118 8.73 -5.29 -11.77
C ASP A 118 8.29 -3.83 -11.81
N VAL A 119 6.99 -3.59 -11.75
CA VAL A 119 6.41 -2.25 -11.83
C VAL A 119 6.86 -1.32 -10.68
N ARG A 120 7.31 -1.89 -9.56
CA ARG A 120 7.80 -1.10 -8.42
C ARG A 120 9.09 -0.35 -8.73
N ARG A 121 9.82 -0.75 -9.78
CA ARG A 121 10.99 -0.01 -10.28
C ARG A 121 10.65 1.41 -10.69
N GLN A 122 9.42 1.65 -11.16
CA GLN A 122 8.96 2.98 -11.56
C GLN A 122 8.96 3.98 -10.37
N MET A 123 8.99 3.45 -9.14
CA MET A 123 9.05 4.27 -7.91
C MET A 123 10.47 4.52 -7.42
N VAL A 124 11.46 4.18 -8.23
CA VAL A 124 12.87 4.42 -7.92
C VAL A 124 13.52 5.08 -9.13
N SER A 125 13.96 6.33 -8.98
CA SER A 125 14.74 7.01 -10.03
C SER A 125 16.11 6.36 -10.21
N THR A 126 16.50 6.23 -11.45
CA THR A 126 17.80 5.66 -11.85
C THR A 126 18.58 6.62 -12.75
N GLU A 127 18.44 7.92 -12.55
CA GLU A 127 19.18 8.91 -13.31
C GLU A 127 20.68 8.63 -13.28
N SER A 128 21.31 8.76 -14.44
CA SER A 128 22.74 8.51 -14.60
C SER A 128 23.55 9.39 -13.64
N GLY A 129 24.53 8.77 -12.96
CA GLY A 129 25.38 9.46 -11.99
C GLY A 129 24.77 9.72 -10.61
N LYS A 130 23.50 9.40 -10.40
CA LYS A 130 22.84 9.55 -9.10
C LYS A 130 22.56 8.20 -8.44
N LYS A 131 22.51 8.19 -7.10
CA LYS A 131 22.05 7.00 -6.36
C LYS A 131 20.56 6.81 -6.57
N PRO A 132 20.04 5.56 -6.63
CA PRO A 132 18.60 5.30 -6.75
C PRO A 132 17.83 5.94 -5.60
N PHE A 133 16.86 6.79 -5.88
CA PHE A 133 16.06 7.47 -4.86
C PHE A 133 14.56 7.19 -5.03
N CYS A 134 13.82 7.28 -3.92
CA CYS A 134 12.41 6.99 -3.86
C CYS A 134 11.58 8.12 -4.50
N MET A 135 10.67 7.76 -5.39
CA MET A 135 9.75 8.67 -6.09
C MET A 135 8.30 8.57 -5.58
N LYS A 136 8.08 7.98 -4.42
CA LYS A 136 6.73 7.71 -3.89
C LYS A 136 6.05 8.95 -3.35
N TYR A 137 6.41 10.05 -3.30
CA TYR A 137 5.69 11.22 -2.77
C TYR A 137 5.80 12.39 -3.76
N PRO A 138 5.23 12.21 -4.97
CA PRO A 138 5.25 13.25 -5.99
C PRO A 138 4.21 14.33 -5.66
N ALA A 139 4.20 15.39 -6.46
CA ALA A 139 3.07 16.30 -6.53
C ALA A 139 1.77 15.55 -6.89
N GLN A 140 0.63 16.04 -6.41
CA GLN A 140 -0.67 15.40 -6.58
C GLN A 140 -1.68 16.42 -7.14
N GLY A 141 -2.01 16.30 -8.42
CA GLY A 141 -2.86 17.28 -9.12
C GLY A 141 -2.20 18.65 -9.11
N ASP A 142 -2.89 19.65 -8.57
CA ASP A 142 -2.44 21.03 -8.40
C ASP A 142 -1.59 21.26 -7.14
N LYS A 143 -1.49 20.26 -6.27
CA LYS A 143 -0.71 20.34 -5.04
C LYS A 143 0.77 20.07 -5.30
N SER A 144 1.64 20.84 -4.66
CA SER A 144 3.07 20.55 -4.61
C SER A 144 3.34 19.23 -3.85
N TYR A 145 4.55 18.70 -3.98
CA TYR A 145 4.95 17.54 -3.16
C TYR A 145 4.98 17.85 -1.66
N GLU A 146 5.03 19.12 -1.25
CA GLU A 146 4.96 19.55 0.15
C GLU A 146 3.57 19.33 0.74
N ASP A 147 2.54 19.44 -0.10
CA ASP A 147 1.13 19.33 0.27
C ASP A 147 0.50 17.99 -0.14
N ALA A 148 1.30 17.07 -0.67
CA ALA A 148 0.84 15.76 -1.08
C ALA A 148 0.21 14.99 0.09
N ASN A 149 -0.94 14.34 -0.15
CA ASN A 149 -1.55 13.45 0.83
C ASN A 149 -0.63 12.27 1.13
N ILE A 150 -0.72 11.74 2.34
CA ILE A 150 0.13 10.64 2.79
C ILE A 150 -0.69 9.35 2.84
N PRO A 151 -0.44 8.38 1.95
CA PRO A 151 -1.04 7.05 2.02
C PRO A 151 -0.63 6.33 3.31
N VAL A 152 -1.61 5.95 4.13
CA VAL A 152 -1.39 5.26 5.42
C VAL A 152 -1.79 3.79 5.35
N LEU A 153 -2.97 3.51 4.80
CA LEU A 153 -3.51 2.17 4.66
C LEU A 153 -3.91 1.91 3.20
N ARG A 154 -3.39 0.82 2.65
CA ARG A 154 -3.68 0.42 1.28
C ARG A 154 -4.29 -0.99 1.23
N LEU A 155 -5.16 -1.21 0.25
CA LEU A 155 -5.75 -2.53 0.01
C LEU A 155 -4.67 -3.61 -0.23
N SER A 156 -3.58 -3.26 -0.91
CA SER A 156 -2.44 -4.18 -1.11
C SER A 156 -1.83 -4.70 0.19
N GLU A 157 -1.75 -3.86 1.24
CA GLU A 157 -1.29 -4.32 2.55
C GLU A 157 -2.27 -5.33 3.16
N LEU A 158 -3.57 -5.08 3.02
CA LEU A 158 -4.58 -5.99 3.54
C LEU A 158 -4.49 -7.38 2.88
N TYR A 159 -4.21 -7.42 1.58
CA TYR A 159 -3.91 -8.68 0.87
C TYR A 159 -2.65 -9.37 1.42
N LEU A 160 -1.59 -8.62 1.71
CA LEU A 160 -0.37 -9.17 2.31
C LEU A 160 -0.61 -9.67 3.74
N ASN A 161 -1.39 -8.95 4.54
CA ASN A 161 -1.77 -9.40 5.88
C ASN A 161 -2.54 -10.72 5.83
N ALA A 162 -3.49 -10.85 4.88
CA ALA A 162 -4.23 -12.09 4.68
C ALA A 162 -3.33 -13.25 4.22
N ALA A 163 -2.39 -12.99 3.31
CA ALA A 163 -1.45 -13.98 2.83
C ALA A 163 -0.52 -14.47 3.94
N GLU A 164 0.08 -13.54 4.70
CA GLU A 164 0.96 -13.87 5.83
C GLU A 164 0.23 -14.67 6.91
N ALA A 165 -0.96 -14.21 7.31
CA ALA A 165 -1.78 -14.91 8.30
C ALA A 165 -2.15 -16.33 7.82
N ALA A 166 -2.52 -16.48 6.54
CA ALA A 166 -2.86 -17.78 5.96
C ALA A 166 -1.67 -18.75 5.97
N VAL A 167 -0.44 -18.27 5.71
CA VAL A 167 0.78 -19.09 5.87
C VAL A 167 0.93 -19.56 7.32
N LYS A 168 0.80 -18.65 8.28
CA LYS A 168 0.99 -18.95 9.71
C LYS A 168 -0.03 -19.93 10.27
N VAL A 169 -1.21 -20.04 9.65
CA VAL A 169 -2.24 -21.03 10.01
C VAL A 169 -2.30 -22.21 9.03
N ASN A 170 -1.24 -22.45 8.25
CA ASN A 170 -1.08 -23.57 7.30
C ASN A 170 -2.17 -23.65 6.20
N GLN A 171 -2.80 -22.52 5.84
CA GLN A 171 -3.78 -22.47 4.75
C GLN A 171 -3.10 -22.01 3.45
N LYS A 172 -2.26 -22.86 2.87
CA LYS A 172 -1.40 -22.56 1.72
C LYS A 172 -2.18 -22.01 0.51
N ASP A 173 -3.33 -22.59 0.15
CA ASP A 173 -4.13 -22.15 -0.99
C ASP A 173 -4.68 -20.73 -0.80
N LYS A 174 -5.13 -20.40 0.41
CA LYS A 174 -5.56 -19.04 0.72
C LYS A 174 -4.38 -18.06 0.69
N ALA A 175 -3.23 -18.47 1.21
CA ALA A 175 -2.02 -17.64 1.15
C ALA A 175 -1.66 -17.30 -0.30
N ARG A 176 -1.65 -18.30 -1.19
CA ARG A 176 -1.41 -18.10 -2.63
C ARG A 176 -2.45 -17.17 -3.27
N LYS A 177 -3.73 -17.42 -3.00
CA LYS A 177 -4.83 -16.60 -3.51
C LYS A 177 -4.65 -15.11 -3.17
N TYR A 178 -4.30 -14.80 -1.92
CA TYR A 178 -4.11 -13.41 -1.50
C TYR A 178 -2.77 -12.82 -1.97
N LEU A 179 -1.72 -13.63 -2.07
CA LEU A 179 -0.43 -13.16 -2.53
C LEU A 179 -0.38 -12.91 -4.04
N ALA A 180 -1.04 -13.74 -4.83
CA ALA A 180 -0.95 -13.74 -6.30
C ALA A 180 -1.14 -12.36 -6.95
N PRO A 181 -2.18 -11.56 -6.63
CA PRO A 181 -2.37 -10.26 -7.26
C PRO A 181 -1.30 -9.23 -6.88
N ILE A 182 -0.65 -9.40 -5.73
CA ILE A 182 0.46 -8.54 -5.33
C ILE A 182 1.77 -9.02 -5.96
N TYR A 183 1.96 -10.34 -6.06
CA TYR A 183 3.13 -10.93 -6.71
C TYR A 183 3.17 -10.60 -8.21
N ALA A 184 2.02 -10.54 -8.87
CA ALA A 184 1.92 -10.14 -10.28
C ALA A 184 2.56 -8.77 -10.60
N ARG A 185 2.80 -7.93 -9.59
CA ARG A 185 3.55 -6.66 -9.72
C ARG A 185 5.03 -6.86 -10.06
N THR A 186 5.56 -8.05 -9.84
CA THR A 186 6.92 -8.42 -10.29
C THR A 186 7.01 -8.63 -11.80
N GLY A 187 5.88 -8.71 -12.49
CA GLY A 187 5.78 -9.15 -13.89
C GLY A 187 5.81 -10.66 -14.05
N GLU A 188 5.77 -11.40 -12.95
CA GLU A 188 5.81 -12.87 -12.92
C GLU A 188 4.53 -13.42 -12.30
N SER A 189 4.20 -14.67 -12.61
CA SER A 189 3.15 -15.43 -11.92
C SER A 189 3.75 -16.24 -10.76
N LEU A 190 2.97 -16.43 -9.70
CA LEU A 190 3.33 -17.39 -8.65
C LEU A 190 3.34 -18.79 -9.28
N GLY A 191 4.54 -19.37 -9.42
CA GLY A 191 4.69 -20.76 -9.82
C GLY A 191 4.00 -21.73 -8.87
N GLU A 192 3.77 -22.96 -9.30
CA GLU A 192 3.37 -24.00 -8.37
C GLU A 192 4.50 -24.23 -7.37
N VAL A 193 4.20 -24.09 -6.08
CA VAL A 193 5.12 -24.52 -5.03
C VAL A 193 4.92 -26.01 -4.85
N ALA A 194 5.94 -26.76 -5.17
CA ALA A 194 5.99 -28.18 -4.89
C ALA A 194 5.84 -28.47 -3.38
#